data_b6a3d2c9706533f425ad8978c0c98389
#
_entry.id   b6a3d2c9706533f425ad8978c0c98389
#
_cell.length_a   1.000
_cell.length_b   1.000
_cell.length_c   1.000
_cell.angle_alpha   90.00
_cell.angle_beta   90.00
_cell.angle_gamma   90.00
#
_symmetry.space_group_name_H-M   'P 1'
#
loop_
_entity.id
_entity.type
_entity.pdbx_description
1 polymer ?
#
loop_
_entity_poly.entity_id
_entity_poly.type
_entity_poly.pdbx_seq_one_letter_code
_entity_poly.pdbx_strand_id
1 'polypeptide(L)'
;EMMILAGRVAGSFGLDHNIPLPYRVQPEPSDTELAIINELKNPETGAMAMSKLISKDVFLPTGNSSIKPGIHYALGVRPIPQNDINSDAFHRGGYVRVTSPLRRFADLKCHWQLKAELSGEKHPFNFETMSQLLVQFDQMDNWVKQIERASSRYWLWVYINRTLSKKQNYDSEGRSDYTTFFTPEEQALLEPIPAIQNIMDVRFNSETLQSTVRISLPQLGGLPVDCEWPTGKSAPKKDEIRKVKIIRAESAGLKRTIVCT
;
A
#
# COMPACT_ATOMS: atom_id res chain seq x y z
N GLU A 1 -1.05 1.10 -17.56
CA GLU A 1 -2.25 1.70 -18.20
C GLU A 1 -3.18 0.65 -18.82
N MET A 2 -2.69 -0.38 -19.53
CA MET A 2 -3.53 -1.43 -20.15
C MET A 2 -4.49 -2.12 -19.17
N MET A 3 -4.08 -2.35 -17.91
CA MET A 3 -4.97 -2.94 -16.89
C MET A 3 -6.11 -1.99 -16.50
N ILE A 4 -5.85 -0.69 -16.48
CA ILE A 4 -6.88 0.33 -16.21
C ILE A 4 -7.86 0.38 -17.37
N LEU A 5 -7.34 0.37 -18.61
CA LEU A 5 -8.14 0.33 -19.82
C LEU A 5 -9.09 -0.88 -19.83
N ALA A 6 -8.56 -2.09 -19.59
CA ALA A 6 -9.37 -3.31 -19.53
C ALA A 6 -10.49 -3.22 -18.47
N GLY A 7 -10.19 -2.66 -17.30
CA GLY A 7 -11.18 -2.44 -16.25
C GLY A 7 -12.26 -1.42 -16.60
N ARG A 8 -11.91 -0.38 -17.38
CA ARG A 8 -12.87 0.62 -17.87
C ARG A 8 -13.77 0.04 -18.96
N VAL A 9 -13.19 -0.72 -19.92
CA VAL A 9 -13.96 -1.42 -20.96
C VAL A 9 -14.96 -2.40 -20.33
N ALA A 10 -14.52 -3.22 -19.37
CA ALA A 10 -15.40 -4.15 -18.66
C ALA A 10 -16.50 -3.41 -17.88
N GLY A 11 -16.17 -2.27 -17.26
CA GLY A 11 -17.14 -1.43 -16.54
C GLY A 11 -18.19 -0.84 -17.46
N SER A 12 -17.81 -0.32 -18.65
CA SER A 12 -18.72 0.20 -19.65
C SER A 12 -19.61 -0.89 -20.23
N PHE A 13 -19.02 -2.04 -20.61
CA PHE A 13 -19.78 -3.18 -21.07
C PHE A 13 -20.81 -3.66 -20.04
N GLY A 14 -20.40 -3.73 -18.76
CA GLY A 14 -21.30 -4.12 -17.69
C GLY A 14 -22.46 -3.14 -17.47
N LEU A 15 -22.22 -1.84 -17.64
CA LEU A 15 -23.26 -0.82 -17.57
C LEU A 15 -24.24 -0.92 -18.76
N ASP A 16 -23.72 -1.03 -19.98
CA ASP A 16 -24.51 -1.05 -21.20
C ASP A 16 -25.42 -2.30 -21.28
N HIS A 17 -24.96 -3.43 -20.73
CA HIS A 17 -25.69 -4.69 -20.66
C HIS A 17 -26.42 -4.93 -19.34
N ASN A 18 -26.45 -3.93 -18.44
CA ASN A 18 -27.07 -4.03 -17.13
C ASN A 18 -26.61 -5.26 -16.31
N ILE A 19 -25.30 -5.53 -16.34
CA ILE A 19 -24.66 -6.64 -15.63
C ILE A 19 -24.34 -6.20 -14.20
N PRO A 20 -24.70 -6.95 -13.15
CA PRO A 20 -24.29 -6.64 -11.78
C PRO A 20 -22.81 -6.92 -11.59
N LEU A 21 -21.99 -5.86 -11.58
CA LEU A 21 -20.55 -5.91 -11.42
C LEU A 21 -20.07 -5.17 -10.15
N PRO A 22 -18.99 -5.63 -9.50
CA PRO A 22 -18.37 -4.94 -8.37
C PRO A 22 -17.47 -3.81 -8.88
N TYR A 23 -18.05 -2.62 -9.09
CA TYR A 23 -17.30 -1.42 -9.43
C TYR A 23 -16.37 -1.02 -8.29
N ARG A 24 -15.19 -0.52 -8.61
CA ARG A 24 -14.30 0.12 -7.63
C ARG A 24 -14.47 1.62 -7.69
N VAL A 25 -14.82 2.18 -6.56
CA VAL A 25 -15.01 3.61 -6.40
C VAL A 25 -14.03 4.15 -5.35
N GLN A 26 -13.54 5.35 -5.59
CA GLN A 26 -12.71 6.08 -4.66
C GLN A 26 -13.12 7.53 -4.75
N PRO A 27 -13.71 8.11 -3.70
CA PRO A 27 -14.14 9.49 -3.71
C PRO A 27 -12.97 10.44 -3.92
N GLU A 28 -13.26 11.65 -4.33
CA GLU A 28 -12.27 12.71 -4.40
C GLU A 28 -11.84 13.11 -3.00
N PRO A 29 -10.55 13.46 -2.83
CA PRO A 29 -10.11 14.13 -1.62
C PRO A 29 -10.87 15.44 -1.39
N SER A 30 -10.85 15.93 -0.16
CA SER A 30 -11.40 17.25 0.17
C SER A 30 -10.68 18.37 -0.58
N ASP A 31 -11.32 19.52 -0.73
CA ASP A 31 -10.73 20.67 -1.42
C ASP A 31 -9.38 21.10 -0.83
N THR A 32 -9.23 21.01 0.49
CA THR A 32 -7.98 21.29 1.19
C THR A 32 -6.88 20.29 0.85
N GLU A 33 -7.22 19.00 0.79
CA GLU A 33 -6.29 17.95 0.38
C GLU A 33 -5.93 18.05 -1.10
N LEU A 34 -6.90 18.39 -1.96
CA LEU A 34 -6.67 18.63 -3.40
C LEU A 34 -5.69 19.77 -3.65
N ALA A 35 -5.78 20.85 -2.88
CA ALA A 35 -4.84 21.97 -2.98
C ALA A 35 -3.41 21.49 -2.68
N ILE A 36 -3.20 20.74 -1.60
CA ILE A 36 -1.91 20.18 -1.23
C ILE A 36 -1.42 19.17 -2.29
N ILE A 37 -2.30 18.30 -2.77
CA ILE A 37 -1.97 17.30 -3.80
C ILE A 37 -1.48 18.01 -5.07
N ASN A 38 -2.15 19.07 -5.49
CA ASN A 38 -1.78 19.81 -6.70
C ASN A 38 -0.45 20.55 -6.54
N GLU A 39 -0.15 21.07 -5.37
CA GLU A 39 1.16 21.67 -5.04
C GLU A 39 2.31 20.63 -5.12
N LEU A 40 2.05 19.38 -4.72
CA LEU A 40 3.04 18.32 -4.66
C LEU A 40 3.26 17.57 -5.98
N LYS A 41 2.36 17.74 -6.96
CA LYS A 41 2.51 17.15 -8.29
C LYS A 41 3.72 17.73 -9.02
N ASN A 42 4.44 16.87 -9.71
CA ASN A 42 5.45 17.33 -10.66
C ASN A 42 4.74 18.05 -11.82
N PRO A 43 5.06 19.31 -12.12
CA PRO A 43 4.38 20.09 -13.15
C PRO A 43 4.55 19.51 -14.57
N GLU A 44 5.64 18.80 -14.84
CA GLU A 44 5.92 18.24 -16.17
C GLU A 44 5.27 16.88 -16.38
N THR A 45 5.31 16.01 -15.38
CA THR A 45 4.85 14.62 -15.49
C THR A 45 3.49 14.36 -14.86
N GLY A 46 2.99 15.29 -14.04
CA GLY A 46 1.79 15.08 -13.21
C GLY A 46 1.98 14.01 -12.13
N ALA A 47 3.15 13.39 -12.07
CA ALA A 47 3.45 12.35 -11.11
C ALA A 47 3.64 12.92 -9.70
N MET A 48 3.27 12.14 -8.70
CA MET A 48 3.39 12.52 -7.31
C MET A 48 4.00 11.38 -6.50
N ALA A 49 5.00 11.71 -5.68
CA ALA A 49 5.57 10.73 -4.77
C ALA A 49 4.66 10.53 -3.54
N MET A 50 4.24 9.29 -3.28
CA MET A 50 3.40 8.96 -2.14
C MET A 50 4.02 9.37 -0.79
N SER A 51 5.35 9.34 -0.69
CA SER A 51 6.08 9.80 0.49
C SER A 51 5.82 11.29 0.80
N LYS A 52 5.67 12.13 -0.22
CA LYS A 52 5.36 13.56 -0.04
C LYS A 52 3.94 13.79 0.50
N LEU A 53 2.97 12.97 0.11
CA LEU A 53 1.61 13.03 0.66
C LEU A 53 1.61 12.65 2.14
N ILE A 54 2.28 11.55 2.47
CA ILE A 54 2.39 11.07 3.84
C ILE A 54 3.04 12.13 4.73
N SER A 55 4.08 12.83 4.22
CA SER A 55 4.76 13.88 4.98
C SER A 55 3.88 15.09 5.27
N LYS A 56 2.86 15.32 4.48
CA LYS A 56 1.86 16.41 4.66
C LYS A 56 0.57 15.95 5.37
N ASP A 57 0.52 14.71 5.90
CA ASP A 57 -0.66 14.08 6.47
C ASP A 57 -1.86 13.99 5.50
N VAL A 58 -1.60 13.98 4.22
CA VAL A 58 -2.63 13.83 3.21
C VAL A 58 -2.78 12.36 2.87
N PHE A 59 -3.95 11.81 3.16
CA PHE A 59 -4.29 10.43 2.86
C PHE A 59 -5.39 10.40 1.81
N LEU A 60 -5.11 9.76 0.68
CA LEU A 60 -6.16 9.53 -0.30
C LEU A 60 -7.29 8.69 0.32
N PRO A 61 -8.55 9.03 0.05
CA PRO A 61 -9.69 8.24 0.51
C PRO A 61 -9.55 6.77 0.14
N THR A 62 -10.02 5.89 0.99
CA THR A 62 -9.98 4.45 0.72
C THR A 62 -10.98 4.11 -0.38
N GLY A 63 -10.51 3.38 -1.40
CA GLY A 63 -11.40 2.86 -2.43
C GLY A 63 -12.23 1.69 -1.91
N ASN A 64 -13.53 1.70 -2.25
CA ASN A 64 -14.53 0.72 -1.85
C ASN A 64 -15.14 0.03 -3.07
N SER A 65 -15.83 -1.07 -2.85
CA SER A 65 -16.65 -1.72 -3.86
C SER A 65 -18.06 -1.12 -3.90
N SER A 66 -18.60 -0.96 -5.10
CA SER A 66 -19.96 -0.41 -5.35
C SER A 66 -20.67 -1.23 -6.41
N ILE A 67 -22.00 -1.35 -6.29
CA ILE A 67 -22.82 -1.98 -7.34
C ILE A 67 -23.08 -1.02 -8.53
N LYS A 68 -22.80 0.26 -8.35
CA LYS A 68 -22.98 1.29 -9.38
C LYS A 68 -21.62 1.88 -9.76
N PRO A 69 -21.44 2.27 -11.03
CA PRO A 69 -20.28 3.04 -11.44
C PRO A 69 -20.11 4.30 -10.59
N GLY A 70 -18.87 4.67 -10.31
CA GLY A 70 -18.56 5.87 -9.56
C GLY A 70 -17.13 6.34 -9.83
N ILE A 71 -16.78 7.46 -9.28
CA ILE A 71 -15.46 8.08 -9.42
C ILE A 71 -14.41 7.15 -8.80
N HIS A 72 -13.27 7.00 -9.48
CA HIS A 72 -12.06 6.44 -8.90
C HIS A 72 -10.92 7.45 -9.06
N TYR A 73 -10.74 8.29 -8.04
CA TYR A 73 -9.85 9.44 -8.09
C TYR A 73 -8.42 9.08 -8.50
N ALA A 74 -7.80 8.11 -7.82
CA ALA A 74 -6.40 7.73 -8.09
C ALA A 74 -6.15 7.14 -9.48
N LEU A 75 -7.19 6.65 -10.17
CA LEU A 75 -7.10 6.15 -11.55
C LEU A 75 -7.55 7.18 -12.58
N GLY A 76 -7.97 8.36 -12.15
CA GLY A 76 -8.52 9.39 -13.04
C GLY A 76 -9.82 8.97 -13.72
N VAL A 77 -10.56 8.02 -13.16
CA VAL A 77 -11.82 7.54 -13.73
C VAL A 77 -12.97 8.36 -13.18
N ARG A 78 -13.66 9.06 -14.05
CA ARG A 78 -14.84 9.87 -13.74
C ARG A 78 -15.96 9.46 -14.68
N PRO A 79 -16.92 8.64 -14.24
CA PRO A 79 -18.07 8.27 -15.06
C PRO A 79 -18.90 9.50 -15.40
N ILE A 80 -19.21 9.66 -16.67
CA ILE A 80 -20.08 10.75 -17.14
C ILE A 80 -21.54 10.29 -16.98
N PRO A 81 -22.47 11.16 -16.55
CA PRO A 81 -23.88 10.84 -16.45
C PRO A 81 -24.44 10.30 -17.76
N GLN A 82 -25.33 9.31 -17.69
CA GLN A 82 -25.96 8.67 -18.86
C GLN A 82 -26.73 9.65 -19.78
N ASN A 83 -27.10 10.82 -19.27
CA ASN A 83 -27.85 11.83 -20.02
C ASN A 83 -27.00 12.68 -20.94
N ASP A 84 -25.68 12.55 -20.89
CA ASP A 84 -24.78 13.26 -21.80
C ASP A 84 -24.63 12.46 -23.10
N ILE A 85 -25.45 12.81 -24.10
CA ILE A 85 -25.56 12.12 -25.39
C ILE A 85 -24.25 12.16 -26.20
N ASN A 86 -23.36 13.10 -25.88
CA ASN A 86 -22.08 13.27 -26.57
C ASN A 86 -20.91 12.49 -25.93
N SER A 87 -21.17 11.76 -24.85
CA SER A 87 -20.11 10.98 -24.20
C SER A 87 -20.00 9.59 -24.80
N ASP A 88 -18.77 9.20 -25.16
CA ASP A 88 -18.46 7.83 -25.56
C ASP A 88 -18.88 6.85 -24.46
N ALA A 89 -19.45 5.70 -24.83
CA ALA A 89 -19.83 4.63 -23.91
C ALA A 89 -18.69 4.27 -22.93
N PHE A 90 -17.45 4.36 -23.39
CA PHE A 90 -16.24 4.13 -22.61
C PHE A 90 -16.09 5.06 -21.39
N HIS A 91 -16.62 6.28 -21.43
CA HIS A 91 -16.51 7.24 -20.33
C HIS A 91 -17.66 7.13 -19.31
N ARG A 92 -18.69 6.31 -19.60
CA ARG A 92 -19.84 6.14 -18.72
C ARG A 92 -19.68 5.05 -17.65
N GLY A 93 -18.87 4.05 -17.95
CA GLY A 93 -18.91 2.77 -17.27
C GLY A 93 -18.11 2.64 -15.96
N GLY A 94 -17.44 3.65 -15.47
CA GLY A 94 -16.64 3.50 -14.25
C GLY A 94 -15.48 2.49 -14.39
N TYR A 95 -15.03 1.93 -13.26
CA TYR A 95 -13.90 1.00 -13.24
C TYR A 95 -14.24 -0.30 -12.50
N VAL A 96 -13.94 -1.43 -13.10
CA VAL A 96 -14.11 -2.76 -12.53
C VAL A 96 -12.77 -3.49 -12.55
N ARG A 97 -12.45 -4.23 -11.51
CA ARG A 97 -11.25 -5.08 -11.50
C ARG A 97 -11.51 -6.38 -12.26
N VAL A 98 -10.74 -6.66 -13.31
CA VAL A 98 -10.89 -7.88 -14.15
C VAL A 98 -9.56 -8.56 -14.48
N THR A 99 -8.42 -7.95 -14.11
CA THR A 99 -7.12 -8.35 -14.65
C THR A 99 -6.38 -9.40 -13.82
N SER A 100 -6.93 -9.80 -12.67
CA SER A 100 -6.25 -10.72 -11.76
C SER A 100 -7.18 -11.76 -11.11
N PRO A 101 -7.96 -12.53 -11.91
CA PRO A 101 -8.96 -13.46 -11.37
C PRO A 101 -8.36 -14.62 -10.57
N LEU A 102 -7.09 -14.96 -10.79
CA LEU A 102 -6.42 -16.05 -10.07
C LEU A 102 -6.12 -15.71 -8.59
N ARG A 103 -6.03 -14.43 -8.24
CA ARG A 103 -5.66 -13.99 -6.89
C ARG A 103 -6.65 -13.03 -6.24
N ARG A 104 -7.63 -12.53 -6.99
CA ARG A 104 -8.67 -11.65 -6.48
C ARG A 104 -10.04 -12.23 -6.79
N PHE A 105 -10.76 -12.59 -5.73
CA PHE A 105 -12.06 -13.22 -5.86
C PHE A 105 -13.11 -12.33 -6.53
N ALA A 106 -13.06 -11.02 -6.30
CA ALA A 106 -13.94 -10.06 -6.97
C ALA A 106 -13.73 -10.07 -8.50
N ASP A 107 -12.47 -10.12 -8.97
CA ASP A 107 -12.17 -10.21 -10.40
C ASP A 107 -12.73 -11.50 -11.01
N LEU A 108 -12.62 -12.63 -10.29
CA LEU A 108 -13.19 -13.92 -10.75
C LEU A 108 -14.69 -13.84 -10.91
N LYS A 109 -15.40 -13.21 -9.97
CA LYS A 109 -16.85 -12.98 -10.06
C LYS A 109 -17.21 -12.11 -11.27
N CYS A 110 -16.43 -11.06 -11.55
CA CYS A 110 -16.60 -10.27 -12.77
C CYS A 110 -16.50 -11.13 -14.03
N HIS A 111 -15.51 -12.02 -14.11
CA HIS A 111 -15.36 -12.90 -15.26
C HIS A 111 -16.56 -13.83 -15.44
N TRP A 112 -17.14 -14.36 -14.36
CA TRP A 112 -18.33 -15.22 -14.46
C TRP A 112 -19.55 -14.45 -14.98
N GLN A 113 -19.77 -13.23 -14.52
CA GLN A 113 -20.84 -12.37 -14.99
C GLN A 113 -20.67 -11.99 -16.47
N LEU A 114 -19.48 -11.53 -16.85
CA LEU A 114 -19.15 -11.13 -18.22
C LEU A 114 -19.25 -12.31 -19.19
N LYS A 115 -18.76 -13.49 -18.79
CA LYS A 115 -18.82 -14.69 -19.63
C LYS A 115 -20.26 -15.17 -19.82
N ALA A 116 -21.08 -15.15 -18.77
CA ALA A 116 -22.49 -15.52 -18.88
C ALA A 116 -23.21 -14.64 -19.90
N GLU A 117 -23.00 -13.31 -19.84
CA GLU A 117 -23.56 -12.38 -20.84
C GLU A 117 -23.09 -12.69 -22.25
N LEU A 118 -21.77 -12.87 -22.45
CA LEU A 118 -21.18 -13.16 -23.77
C LEU A 118 -21.65 -14.53 -24.33
N SER A 119 -22.01 -15.48 -23.47
CA SER A 119 -22.54 -16.79 -23.87
C SER A 119 -24.07 -16.82 -23.99
N GLY A 120 -24.74 -15.71 -23.68
CA GLY A 120 -26.22 -15.67 -23.65
C GLY A 120 -26.83 -16.47 -22.52
N GLU A 121 -26.05 -16.72 -21.46
CA GLU A 121 -26.49 -17.47 -20.27
C GLU A 121 -27.00 -16.51 -19.20
N LYS A 122 -27.78 -17.05 -18.25
CA LYS A 122 -28.24 -16.28 -17.09
C LYS A 122 -27.05 -15.91 -16.20
N HIS A 123 -26.99 -14.64 -15.77
CA HIS A 123 -25.98 -14.18 -14.83
C HIS A 123 -25.99 -15.00 -13.53
N PRO A 124 -24.84 -15.54 -13.06
CA PRO A 124 -24.73 -16.29 -11.81
C PRO A 124 -25.19 -15.50 -10.57
N PHE A 125 -25.00 -14.18 -10.60
CA PHE A 125 -25.37 -13.29 -9.49
C PHE A 125 -26.31 -12.19 -9.99
N ASN A 126 -27.41 -11.98 -9.28
CA ASN A 126 -28.26 -10.82 -9.48
C ASN A 126 -27.72 -9.60 -8.70
N PHE A 127 -28.34 -8.42 -8.86
CA PHE A 127 -27.93 -7.18 -8.21
C PHE A 127 -27.95 -7.27 -6.67
N GLU A 128 -28.93 -7.96 -6.11
CA GLU A 128 -29.05 -8.13 -4.66
C GLU A 128 -27.93 -8.98 -4.11
N THR A 129 -27.69 -10.16 -4.69
CA THR A 129 -26.62 -11.07 -4.29
C THR A 129 -25.25 -10.40 -4.47
N MET A 130 -25.03 -9.70 -5.59
CA MET A 130 -23.77 -8.98 -5.82
C MET A 130 -23.57 -7.89 -4.78
N SER A 131 -24.61 -7.14 -4.43
CA SER A 131 -24.54 -6.08 -3.41
C SER A 131 -24.16 -6.62 -2.03
N GLN A 132 -24.68 -7.78 -1.64
CA GLN A 132 -24.30 -8.45 -0.39
C GLN A 132 -22.83 -8.90 -0.40
N LEU A 133 -22.32 -9.34 -1.54
CA LEU A 133 -20.92 -9.76 -1.69
C LEU A 133 -19.93 -8.59 -1.62
N LEU A 134 -20.34 -7.35 -1.93
CA LEU A 134 -19.42 -6.20 -1.92
C LEU A 134 -18.77 -5.97 -0.56
N VAL A 135 -19.51 -6.12 0.52
CA VAL A 135 -18.98 -5.99 1.89
C VAL A 135 -17.90 -7.04 2.15
N GLN A 136 -18.15 -8.28 1.71
CA GLN A 136 -17.18 -9.37 1.86
C GLN A 136 -15.92 -9.11 1.03
N PHE A 137 -16.05 -8.60 -0.19
CA PHE A 137 -14.89 -8.25 -1.03
C PHE A 137 -14.00 -7.21 -0.36
N ASP A 138 -14.57 -6.15 0.19
CA ASP A 138 -13.81 -5.10 0.86
C ASP A 138 -13.15 -5.60 2.16
N GLN A 139 -13.82 -6.47 2.91
CA GLN A 139 -13.23 -7.12 4.08
C GLN A 139 -12.05 -8.02 3.71
N MET A 140 -12.22 -8.88 2.69
CA MET A 140 -11.16 -9.76 2.20
C MET A 140 -9.95 -8.97 1.68
N ASP A 141 -10.18 -7.93 0.88
CA ASP A 141 -9.12 -7.03 0.38
C ASP A 141 -8.33 -6.41 1.54
N ASN A 142 -9.01 -6.02 2.63
CA ASN A 142 -8.37 -5.45 3.81
C ASN A 142 -7.54 -6.50 4.57
N TRP A 143 -8.05 -7.72 4.74
CA TRP A 143 -7.30 -8.81 5.36
C TRP A 143 -6.06 -9.18 4.56
N VAL A 144 -6.18 -9.32 3.24
CA VAL A 144 -5.03 -9.61 2.36
C VAL A 144 -3.97 -8.52 2.51
N LYS A 145 -4.34 -7.23 2.47
CA LYS A 145 -3.41 -6.12 2.68
C LYS A 145 -2.73 -6.17 4.06
N GLN A 146 -3.45 -6.54 5.11
CA GLN A 146 -2.88 -6.68 6.45
C GLN A 146 -1.86 -7.81 6.50
N ILE A 147 -2.18 -8.97 5.91
CA ILE A 147 -1.29 -10.13 5.82
C ILE A 147 -0.04 -9.79 5.00
N GLU A 148 -0.22 -9.15 3.83
CA GLU A 148 0.90 -8.71 2.97
C GLU A 148 1.84 -7.75 3.72
N ARG A 149 1.30 -6.77 4.45
CA ARG A 149 2.08 -5.84 5.26
C ARG A 149 2.79 -6.53 6.42
N ALA A 150 2.12 -7.46 7.08
CA ALA A 150 2.71 -8.23 8.17
C ALA A 150 3.83 -9.14 7.65
N SER A 151 3.61 -9.83 6.53
CA SER A 151 4.60 -10.66 5.85
C SER A 151 5.82 -9.84 5.42
N SER A 152 5.61 -8.70 4.77
CA SER A 152 6.70 -7.83 4.31
C SER A 152 7.56 -7.32 5.49
N ARG A 153 6.92 -6.93 6.60
CA ARG A 153 7.64 -6.52 7.82
C ARG A 153 8.40 -7.69 8.46
N TYR A 154 7.83 -8.89 8.44
CA TYR A 154 8.49 -10.08 8.94
C TYR A 154 9.77 -10.39 8.15
N TRP A 155 9.69 -10.40 6.83
CA TRP A 155 10.83 -10.70 5.97
C TRP A 155 11.90 -9.61 6.02
N LEU A 156 11.51 -8.34 6.14
CA LEU A 156 12.44 -7.24 6.39
C LEU A 156 13.19 -7.45 7.71
N TRP A 157 12.47 -7.80 8.78
CA TRP A 157 13.09 -8.11 10.07
C TRP A 157 14.05 -9.31 9.97
N VAL A 158 13.65 -10.38 9.29
CA VAL A 158 14.50 -11.56 9.06
C VAL A 158 15.77 -11.17 8.31
N TYR A 159 15.65 -10.35 7.27
CA TYR A 159 16.79 -9.86 6.50
C TYR A 159 17.76 -9.06 7.38
N ILE A 160 17.26 -8.10 8.14
CA ILE A 160 18.07 -7.30 9.07
C ILE A 160 18.76 -8.20 10.09
N ASN A 161 18.02 -9.10 10.73
CA ASN A 161 18.55 -10.01 11.75
C ASN A 161 19.66 -10.93 11.21
N ARG A 162 19.47 -11.48 10.01
CA ARG A 162 20.47 -12.32 9.34
C ARG A 162 21.74 -11.55 9.01
N THR A 163 21.61 -10.33 8.50
CA THR A 163 22.75 -9.46 8.17
C THR A 163 23.55 -9.10 9.42
N LEU A 164 22.87 -8.75 10.52
CA LEU A 164 23.53 -8.44 11.79
C LEU A 164 24.23 -9.67 12.39
N SER A 165 23.59 -10.85 12.36
CA SER A 165 24.20 -12.10 12.83
C SER A 165 25.41 -12.48 11.96
N LYS A 166 25.32 -12.32 10.64
CA LYS A 166 26.43 -12.54 9.71
C LYS A 166 27.62 -11.61 10.05
N LYS A 167 27.33 -10.33 10.39
CA LYS A 167 28.35 -9.38 10.83
C LYS A 167 29.00 -9.82 12.16
N GLN A 168 28.21 -10.22 13.13
CA GLN A 168 28.73 -10.68 14.43
C GLN A 168 29.67 -11.88 14.27
N ASN A 169 29.32 -12.84 13.43
CA ASN A 169 30.17 -14.00 13.13
C ASN A 169 31.45 -13.57 12.40
N TYR A 170 31.33 -12.68 11.41
CA TYR A 170 32.48 -12.12 10.68
C TYR A 170 33.48 -11.45 11.63
N ASP A 171 32.99 -10.58 12.51
CA ASP A 171 33.81 -9.87 13.50
C ASP A 171 34.48 -10.85 14.48
N SER A 172 33.78 -11.92 14.90
CA SER A 172 34.31 -12.95 15.83
C SER A 172 35.39 -13.83 15.21
N GLU A 173 35.37 -14.03 13.89
CA GLU A 173 36.36 -14.82 13.15
C GLU A 173 37.60 -14.02 12.76
N GLY A 174 37.63 -12.70 13.08
CA GLY A 174 38.78 -11.83 12.79
C GLY A 174 39.07 -11.65 11.30
N ARG A 175 38.07 -11.79 10.44
CA ARG A 175 38.21 -11.64 8.99
C ARG A 175 38.43 -10.16 8.62
N SER A 176 39.23 -9.91 7.59
CA SER A 176 39.56 -8.56 7.13
C SER A 176 38.89 -8.15 5.82
N ASP A 177 38.34 -9.10 5.09
CA ASP A 177 37.78 -8.83 3.75
C ASP A 177 36.26 -8.62 3.80
N TYR A 178 35.86 -7.43 4.24
CA TYR A 178 34.47 -7.04 4.42
C TYR A 178 33.70 -6.95 3.07
N THR A 179 34.37 -6.48 2.02
CA THR A 179 33.74 -6.18 0.73
C THR A 179 33.35 -7.40 -0.08
N THR A 180 34.08 -8.51 0.07
CA THR A 180 33.76 -9.78 -0.61
C THR A 180 32.77 -10.63 0.19
N PHE A 181 32.68 -10.41 1.50
CA PHE A 181 31.82 -11.21 2.37
C PHE A 181 30.36 -10.72 2.42
N PHE A 182 30.15 -9.40 2.30
CA PHE A 182 28.81 -8.77 2.34
C PHE A 182 28.43 -8.23 0.98
N THR A 183 27.15 -8.41 0.60
CA THR A 183 26.62 -7.75 -0.60
C THR A 183 26.57 -6.24 -0.41
N PRO A 184 26.54 -5.43 -1.50
CA PRO A 184 26.40 -3.99 -1.40
C PRO A 184 25.21 -3.53 -0.56
N GLU A 185 24.07 -4.25 -0.65
CA GLU A 185 22.86 -3.96 0.11
C GLU A 185 23.04 -4.29 1.60
N GLU A 186 23.73 -5.41 1.94
CA GLU A 186 24.08 -5.75 3.32
C GLU A 186 25.07 -4.73 3.91
N GLN A 187 26.06 -4.28 3.14
CA GLN A 187 27.00 -3.25 3.57
C GLN A 187 26.26 -1.94 3.87
N ALA A 188 25.35 -1.52 2.97
CA ALA A 188 24.53 -0.33 3.15
C ALA A 188 23.66 -0.40 4.42
N LEU A 189 23.20 -1.60 4.80
CA LEU A 189 22.42 -1.79 6.03
C LEU A 189 23.27 -1.65 7.30
N LEU A 190 24.54 -2.00 7.25
CA LEU A 190 25.46 -1.96 8.40
C LEU A 190 26.04 -0.56 8.68
N GLU A 191 25.90 0.35 7.71
CA GLU A 191 26.24 1.76 7.84
C GLU A 191 25.06 2.57 8.39
N PRO A 192 25.29 3.80 8.91
CA PRO A 192 24.21 4.67 9.31
C PRO A 192 23.30 5.04 8.13
N ILE A 193 22.07 4.57 8.17
CA ILE A 193 21.07 4.78 7.12
C ILE A 193 20.10 5.91 7.47
N PRO A 194 19.57 6.67 6.50
CA PRO A 194 18.54 7.65 6.74
C PRO A 194 17.25 6.93 7.19
N ALA A 195 16.67 7.41 8.27
CA ALA A 195 15.37 6.97 8.77
C ALA A 195 14.45 8.18 8.88
N ILE A 196 13.20 7.99 8.50
CA ILE A 196 12.16 9.00 8.63
C ILE A 196 11.18 8.51 9.68
N GLN A 197 10.89 9.34 10.67
CA GLN A 197 9.80 9.05 11.59
C GLN A 197 8.46 9.20 10.83
N ASN A 198 7.82 8.10 10.58
CA ASN A 198 6.43 8.08 10.14
C ASN A 198 5.53 8.12 11.37
N ILE A 199 5.11 9.33 11.72
CA ILE A 199 3.85 9.66 12.37
C ILE A 199 3.41 8.85 13.60
N MET A 200 3.20 9.55 14.68
CA MET A 200 2.22 9.38 15.74
C MET A 200 2.38 8.27 16.78
N ASP A 201 3.37 7.42 16.77
CA ASP A 201 3.49 6.40 17.80
C ASP A 201 4.87 6.40 18.47
N VAL A 202 5.14 7.44 19.25
CA VAL A 202 6.14 7.31 20.33
C VAL A 202 5.42 6.60 21.48
N ARG A 203 5.66 5.32 21.63
CA ARG A 203 5.14 4.52 22.75
C ARG A 203 6.19 4.49 23.84
N PHE A 204 5.87 5.09 24.97
CA PHE A 204 6.72 5.02 26.16
C PHE A 204 6.35 3.78 26.97
N ASN A 205 7.33 2.93 27.26
CA ASN A 205 7.16 1.83 28.19
C ASN A 205 7.65 2.30 29.58
N SER A 206 6.72 2.46 30.50
CA SER A 206 7.01 2.91 31.88
C SER A 206 7.84 1.92 32.70
N GLU A 207 7.80 0.61 32.37
CA GLU A 207 8.56 -0.42 33.07
C GLU A 207 10.03 -0.43 32.64
N THR A 208 10.30 -0.27 31.34
CA THR A 208 11.67 -0.29 30.80
C THR A 208 12.27 1.09 30.62
N LEU A 209 11.50 2.16 30.82
CA LEU A 209 11.87 3.57 30.54
C LEU A 209 12.34 3.79 29.10
N GLN A 210 11.93 2.93 28.17
CA GLN A 210 12.32 2.99 26.76
C GLN A 210 11.16 3.52 25.92
N SER A 211 11.54 4.32 24.91
CA SER A 211 10.62 4.78 23.88
C SER A 211 10.70 3.90 22.66
N THR A 212 9.57 3.42 22.16
CA THR A 212 9.49 2.75 20.85
C THR A 212 8.94 3.76 19.84
N VAL A 213 9.68 3.98 18.78
CA VAL A 213 9.36 4.92 17.70
C VAL A 213 9.14 4.12 16.42
N ARG A 214 8.08 4.45 15.68
CA ARG A 214 7.88 3.86 14.36
C ARG A 214 8.61 4.68 13.31
N ILE A 215 9.61 4.07 12.67
CA ILE A 215 10.44 4.70 11.65
C ILE A 215 10.26 4.00 10.29
N SER A 216 10.43 4.76 9.23
CA SER A 216 10.53 4.25 7.87
C SER A 216 11.99 4.28 7.41
N LEU A 217 12.42 3.20 6.79
CA LEU A 217 13.76 3.05 6.24
C LEU A 217 13.67 3.08 4.69
N PRO A 218 13.84 4.26 4.04
CA PRO A 218 13.63 4.39 2.60
C PRO A 218 14.48 3.43 1.76
N GLN A 219 15.71 3.16 2.20
CA GLN A 219 16.62 2.24 1.52
C GLN A 219 16.15 0.77 1.57
N LEU A 220 15.23 0.44 2.49
CA LEU A 220 14.63 -0.88 2.65
C LEU A 220 13.16 -0.90 2.20
N GLY A 221 12.83 -0.11 1.18
CA GLY A 221 11.47 -0.05 0.61
C GLY A 221 10.48 0.80 1.40
N GLY A 222 10.95 1.59 2.38
CA GLY A 222 10.11 2.53 3.13
C GLY A 222 9.07 1.88 4.06
N LEU A 223 9.19 0.57 4.34
CA LEU A 223 8.29 -0.12 5.25
C LEU A 223 8.47 0.39 6.68
N PRO A 224 7.38 0.68 7.41
CA PRO A 224 7.47 1.11 8.79
C PRO A 224 7.90 -0.05 9.69
N VAL A 225 8.91 0.20 10.52
CA VAL A 225 9.42 -0.71 11.53
C VAL A 225 9.37 -0.06 12.90
N ASP A 226 9.12 -0.84 13.94
CA ASP A 226 9.18 -0.37 15.32
C ASP A 226 10.64 -0.39 15.78
N CYS A 227 11.17 0.77 16.16
CA CYS A 227 12.55 0.97 16.62
C CYS A 227 12.55 1.34 18.10
N GLU A 228 13.36 0.64 18.90
CA GLU A 228 13.66 1.08 20.26
C GLU A 228 14.63 2.25 20.21
N TRP A 229 14.19 3.38 20.76
CA TRP A 229 14.96 4.62 20.72
C TRP A 229 15.89 4.72 21.92
N PRO A 230 17.14 5.15 21.73
CA PRO A 230 18.12 5.23 22.82
C PRO A 230 17.66 6.13 23.96
N THR A 231 17.81 5.66 25.19
CA THR A 231 17.53 6.44 26.38
C THR A 231 18.41 7.71 26.41
N GLY A 232 17.82 8.85 26.75
CA GLY A 232 18.51 10.13 26.83
C GLY A 232 18.68 10.88 25.49
N LYS A 233 18.31 10.29 24.35
CA LYS A 233 18.23 11.00 23.08
C LYS A 233 16.77 11.42 22.81
N SER A 234 16.59 12.66 22.38
CA SER A 234 15.26 13.14 21.97
C SER A 234 14.74 12.30 20.82
N ALA A 235 13.48 11.81 20.92
CA ALA A 235 12.84 11.14 19.79
C ALA A 235 12.78 12.09 18.58
N PRO A 236 12.95 11.59 17.34
CA PRO A 236 12.84 12.42 16.15
C PRO A 236 11.43 13.03 16.06
N LYS A 237 11.37 14.26 15.56
CA LYS A 237 10.09 14.90 15.25
C LYS A 237 9.47 14.25 14.01
N LYS A 238 8.16 14.45 13.83
CA LYS A 238 7.47 14.05 12.61
C LYS A 238 8.22 14.57 11.39
N ASP A 239 8.39 13.70 10.38
CA ASP A 239 9.07 13.98 9.10
C ASP A 239 10.56 14.37 9.22
N GLU A 240 11.14 14.29 10.40
CA GLU A 240 12.56 14.52 10.59
C GLU A 240 13.35 13.33 10.06
N ILE A 241 14.30 13.61 9.16
CA ILE A 241 15.22 12.60 8.65
C ILE A 241 16.44 12.56 9.58
N ARG A 242 16.67 11.42 10.21
CA ARG A 242 17.89 11.17 11.00
C ARG A 242 18.64 9.99 10.45
N LYS A 243 19.96 10.04 10.55
CA LYS A 243 20.79 8.85 10.32
C LYS A 243 20.72 7.97 11.56
N VAL A 244 20.36 6.72 11.35
CA VAL A 244 20.30 5.71 12.41
C VAL A 244 21.18 4.53 12.02
N LYS A 245 21.85 3.97 13.00
CA LYS A 245 22.59 2.71 12.85
C LYS A 245 21.82 1.62 13.56
N ILE A 246 21.47 0.57 12.82
CA ILE A 246 20.79 -0.60 13.39
C ILE A 246 21.82 -1.46 14.10
N ILE A 247 21.62 -1.70 15.40
CA ILE A 247 22.55 -2.46 16.23
C ILE A 247 22.06 -3.89 16.40
N ARG A 248 20.74 -4.05 16.62
CA ARG A 248 20.16 -5.31 17.03
C ARG A 248 18.74 -5.45 16.53
N ALA A 249 18.33 -6.65 16.19
CA ALA A 249 16.96 -6.99 15.87
C ALA A 249 16.43 -7.96 16.94
N GLU A 250 15.32 -7.61 17.58
CA GLU A 250 14.74 -8.38 18.68
C GLU A 250 13.35 -8.89 18.35
N SER A 251 12.98 -10.03 18.92
CA SER A 251 11.62 -10.55 18.84
C SER A 251 11.15 -11.01 20.22
N ALA A 252 9.97 -10.56 20.61
CA ALA A 252 9.27 -11.00 21.79
C ALA A 252 7.87 -11.49 21.38
N GLY A 253 7.70 -12.79 21.27
CA GLY A 253 6.50 -13.40 20.71
C GLY A 253 6.25 -12.94 19.27
N LEU A 254 5.11 -12.27 19.02
CA LEU A 254 4.76 -11.71 17.71
C LEU A 254 5.32 -10.30 17.47
N LYS A 255 5.81 -9.63 18.52
CA LYS A 255 6.41 -8.30 18.42
C LYS A 255 7.83 -8.40 17.90
N ARG A 256 8.17 -7.61 16.90
CA ARG A 256 9.50 -7.52 16.29
C ARG A 256 9.93 -6.07 16.27
N THR A 257 11.07 -5.79 16.86
CA THR A 257 11.65 -4.45 16.99
C THR A 257 13.10 -4.45 16.50
N ILE A 258 13.56 -3.30 16.07
CA ILE A 258 14.98 -3.05 15.83
C ILE A 258 15.49 -2.08 16.90
N VAL A 259 16.76 -2.21 17.27
CA VAL A 259 17.43 -1.28 18.19
C VAL A 259 18.35 -0.42 17.36
N CYS A 260 18.23 0.89 17.49
CA CYS A 260 19.00 1.87 16.73
C CYS A 260 19.81 2.79 17.64
N THR A 261 20.87 3.39 17.10
CA THR A 261 21.64 4.47 17.75
C THR A 261 21.81 5.67 16.84
#